data_e8db7140fea6c62449b34c95fe0c1c73
#
_entry.id   e8db7140fea6c62449b34c95fe0c1c73
#
_cell.length_a   1.000
_cell.length_b   1.000
_cell.length_c   1.000
_cell.angle_alpha   90.00
_cell.angle_beta   90.00
_cell.angle_gamma   90.00
#
_symmetry.space_group_name_H-M   'P 1'
#
loop_
_entity.id
_entity.type
_entity.pdbx_description
1 polymer ?
#
loop_
_entity_poly.entity_id
_entity_poly.type
_entity_poly.pdbx_seq_one_letter_code
_entity_poly.pdbx_strand_id
1 'polypeptide(L)'
;MKLCRALFLLFIYNISAQQKPIETIYFDFDKYILTSKQTKVIIDFVKKLDTTKIESIQVYGYCDDRGNDEYNFRLSNDRVNTIQQILVENGFNKSKIIILEGKGRVVIKPDTVENLYETRSKNRRVDLIAVKKNSFGKGIHNSLKNELKVGDKILLENILFDLGSSKLTTASKKELDKIASVLQSKKTIQFEIRGHVCCTPELYTDGIDRESKERRLSWNRAKAVFFYLSSKKISKSRMTYQGCGNKYPLKRGDDLDRRVEFKITKI
;
A
#
# COMPACT_ATOMS: atom_id res chain seq x y z
N MET A 1 -42.50 29.34 34.88
CA MET A 1 -41.41 29.22 33.90
C MET A 1 -40.47 28.13 34.38
N LYS A 2 -40.55 26.94 33.81
CA LYS A 2 -39.66 25.80 34.10
C LYS A 2 -38.64 25.71 32.98
N LEU A 3 -37.37 26.01 33.27
CA LEU A 3 -36.24 25.85 32.35
C LEU A 3 -35.90 24.36 32.20
N CYS A 4 -36.20 23.79 31.04
CA CYS A 4 -35.77 22.44 30.69
C CYS A 4 -34.31 22.52 30.19
N ARG A 5 -33.34 22.13 31.03
CA ARG A 5 -31.93 21.96 30.61
C ARG A 5 -31.82 20.65 29.84
N ALA A 6 -31.73 20.73 28.50
CA ALA A 6 -31.40 19.61 27.68
C ALA A 6 -29.89 19.31 27.83
N LEU A 7 -29.58 18.18 28.45
CA LEU A 7 -28.22 17.65 28.60
C LEU A 7 -27.84 16.99 27.27
N PHE A 8 -27.02 17.70 26.48
CA PHE A 8 -26.48 17.17 25.23
C PHE A 8 -25.32 16.24 25.57
N LEU A 9 -25.60 14.93 25.64
CA LEU A 9 -24.56 13.88 25.75
C LEU A 9 -23.82 13.78 24.43
N LEU A 10 -22.66 14.43 24.35
CA LEU A 10 -21.67 14.22 23.27
C LEU A 10 -21.10 12.80 23.41
N PHE A 11 -21.65 11.86 22.67
CA PHE A 11 -21.01 10.58 22.44
C PHE A 11 -19.76 10.79 21.59
N ILE A 12 -18.61 10.90 22.26
CA ILE A 12 -17.30 10.85 21.62
C ILE A 12 -17.11 9.38 21.17
N TYR A 13 -17.44 9.07 19.92
CA TYR A 13 -17.02 7.84 19.30
C TYR A 13 -15.50 7.88 19.14
N ASN A 14 -14.77 7.26 20.07
CA ASN A 14 -13.38 6.90 19.85
C ASN A 14 -13.31 5.91 18.69
N ILE A 15 -13.18 6.40 17.47
CA ILE A 15 -12.78 5.59 16.34
C ILE A 15 -11.30 5.29 16.57
N SER A 16 -11.03 4.21 17.29
CA SER A 16 -9.70 3.63 17.37
C SER A 16 -9.32 3.20 15.97
N ALA A 17 -8.57 4.01 15.25
CA ALA A 17 -7.93 3.62 14.01
C ALA A 17 -7.01 2.45 14.35
N GLN A 18 -7.39 1.24 13.94
CA GLN A 18 -6.61 0.04 14.19
C GLN A 18 -5.32 0.18 13.39
N GLN A 19 -4.26 0.66 14.05
CA GLN A 19 -2.93 0.80 13.45
C GLN A 19 -2.50 -0.56 12.90
N LYS A 20 -2.05 -0.57 11.64
CA LYS A 20 -1.40 -1.74 11.05
C LYS A 20 -0.17 -2.05 11.90
N PRO A 21 0.08 -3.31 12.29
CA PRO A 21 1.34 -3.64 12.92
C PRO A 21 2.46 -3.30 11.94
N ILE A 22 3.37 -2.44 12.38
CA ILE A 22 4.57 -2.05 11.64
C ILE A 22 5.75 -2.54 12.46
N GLU A 23 6.66 -3.25 11.83
CA GLU A 23 7.97 -3.58 12.40
C GLU A 23 9.03 -2.98 11.49
N THR A 24 10.04 -2.34 12.08
CA THR A 24 11.12 -1.69 11.35
C THR A 24 12.45 -2.33 11.71
N ILE A 25 13.16 -2.80 10.70
CA ILE A 25 14.47 -3.42 10.82
C ILE A 25 15.51 -2.45 10.30
N TYR A 26 16.46 -2.07 11.16
CA TYR A 26 17.56 -1.16 10.82
C TYR A 26 18.77 -1.94 10.34
N PHE A 27 19.50 -1.35 9.38
CA PHE A 27 20.71 -1.93 8.80
C PHE A 27 21.93 -1.05 9.07
N ASP A 28 23.07 -1.70 9.18
CA ASP A 28 24.35 -1.00 9.16
C ASP A 28 24.57 -0.27 7.84
N PHE A 29 25.52 0.67 7.87
CA PHE A 29 25.91 1.38 6.67
C PHE A 29 26.43 0.40 5.63
N ASP A 30 25.91 0.54 4.40
CA ASP A 30 26.30 -0.24 3.23
C ASP A 30 26.12 -1.77 3.38
N LYS A 31 25.24 -2.22 4.29
CA LYS A 31 24.95 -3.64 4.50
C LYS A 31 23.49 -3.98 4.20
N TYR A 32 23.27 -5.21 3.70
CA TYR A 32 21.98 -5.86 3.54
C TYR A 32 21.89 -7.17 4.34
N ILE A 33 23.00 -7.61 4.96
CA ILE A 33 23.04 -8.78 5.83
C ILE A 33 22.66 -8.35 7.25
N LEU A 34 21.91 -9.19 7.94
CA LEU A 34 21.44 -8.97 9.31
C LEU A 34 22.25 -9.75 10.33
N THR A 35 22.39 -9.19 11.52
CA THR A 35 22.89 -9.89 12.70
C THR A 35 21.83 -10.83 13.26
N SER A 36 22.24 -11.80 14.08
CA SER A 36 21.30 -12.72 14.77
C SER A 36 20.28 -11.97 15.62
N LYS A 37 20.64 -10.83 16.21
CA LYS A 37 19.73 -9.98 16.99
C LYS A 37 18.64 -9.37 16.10
N GLN A 38 18.99 -8.85 14.94
CA GLN A 38 18.07 -8.26 13.98
C GLN A 38 17.15 -9.33 13.37
N THR A 39 17.70 -10.50 13.03
CA THR A 39 16.94 -11.66 12.54
C THR A 39 15.90 -12.10 13.56
N LYS A 40 16.25 -12.12 14.87
CA LYS A 40 15.30 -12.45 15.93
C LYS A 40 14.11 -11.50 15.98
N VAL A 41 14.31 -10.19 15.75
CA VAL A 41 13.21 -9.21 15.71
C VAL A 41 12.17 -9.61 14.63
N ILE A 42 12.63 -10.02 13.45
CA ILE A 42 11.75 -10.46 12.35
C ILE A 42 10.97 -11.71 12.76
N ILE A 43 11.66 -12.69 13.35
CA ILE A 43 11.04 -13.94 13.80
C ILE A 43 9.98 -13.67 14.86
N ASP A 44 10.30 -12.84 15.85
CA ASP A 44 9.39 -12.47 16.93
C ASP A 44 8.19 -11.68 16.41
N PHE A 45 8.40 -10.81 15.41
CA PHE A 45 7.31 -10.12 14.71
C PHE A 45 6.36 -11.12 14.06
N VAL A 46 6.89 -12.08 13.29
CA VAL A 46 6.07 -13.10 12.61
C VAL A 46 5.30 -13.95 13.61
N LYS A 47 5.94 -14.39 14.71
CA LYS A 47 5.29 -15.20 15.76
C LYS A 47 4.13 -14.47 16.45
N LYS A 48 4.22 -13.15 16.59
CA LYS A 48 3.15 -12.32 17.17
C LYS A 48 1.97 -12.10 16.22
N LEU A 49 2.15 -12.39 14.93
CA LEU A 49 1.11 -12.19 13.94
C LEU A 49 0.13 -13.37 13.94
N ASP A 50 -1.15 -13.08 14.13
CA ASP A 50 -2.20 -14.05 13.81
C ASP A 50 -2.35 -14.16 12.29
N THR A 51 -1.62 -15.11 11.70
CA THR A 51 -1.58 -15.31 10.24
C THR A 51 -2.94 -15.64 9.63
N THR A 52 -3.93 -16.06 10.43
CA THR A 52 -5.30 -16.31 9.96
C THR A 52 -6.05 -15.01 9.69
N LYS A 53 -5.72 -13.95 10.42
CA LYS A 53 -6.29 -12.61 10.30
C LYS A 53 -5.52 -11.67 9.36
N ILE A 54 -4.38 -12.14 8.83
CA ILE A 54 -3.56 -11.34 7.92
C ILE A 54 -3.85 -11.71 6.47
N GLU A 55 -4.12 -10.70 5.65
CA GLU A 55 -4.24 -10.84 4.20
C GLU A 55 -2.86 -10.94 3.56
N SER A 56 -1.97 -10.01 3.91
CA SER A 56 -0.64 -9.92 3.31
C SER A 56 0.39 -9.25 4.22
N ILE A 57 1.68 -9.42 3.86
CA ILE A 57 2.79 -8.60 4.34
C ILE A 57 3.36 -7.82 3.16
N GLN A 58 3.66 -6.54 3.41
CA GLN A 58 4.36 -5.64 2.51
C GLN A 58 5.73 -5.32 3.11
N VAL A 59 6.76 -5.28 2.29
CA VAL A 59 8.15 -5.07 2.71
C VAL A 59 8.75 -3.95 1.88
N TYR A 60 9.13 -2.85 2.52
CA TYR A 60 9.69 -1.67 1.89
C TYR A 60 11.10 -1.40 2.41
N GLY A 61 12.08 -1.35 1.50
CA GLY A 61 13.47 -1.07 1.83
C GLY A 61 13.87 0.36 1.53
N TYR A 62 14.69 0.94 2.40
CA TYR A 62 15.19 2.30 2.28
C TYR A 62 16.69 2.37 2.52
N CYS A 63 17.33 3.37 1.92
CA CYS A 63 18.72 3.75 2.18
C CYS A 63 18.79 5.19 2.69
N ASP A 64 19.91 5.55 3.31
CA ASP A 64 20.19 6.95 3.62
C ASP A 64 20.50 7.77 2.34
N ASP A 65 20.79 9.05 2.49
CA ASP A 65 20.96 10.01 1.39
C ASP A 65 22.29 9.89 0.64
N ARG A 66 23.24 9.07 1.13
CA ARG A 66 24.58 8.91 0.55
C ARG A 66 24.58 7.97 -0.65
N GLY A 67 25.48 8.22 -1.60
CA GLY A 67 25.58 7.44 -2.83
C GLY A 67 24.61 7.86 -3.93
N ASN A 68 24.67 7.19 -5.07
CA ASN A 68 23.80 7.46 -6.22
C ASN A 68 22.47 6.68 -6.15
N ASP A 69 21.50 7.11 -6.94
CA ASP A 69 20.15 6.53 -6.93
C ASP A 69 20.12 5.06 -7.35
N GLU A 70 20.89 4.69 -8.36
CA GLU A 70 20.91 3.33 -8.88
C GLU A 70 21.50 2.34 -7.85
N TYR A 71 22.58 2.71 -7.20
CA TYR A 71 23.20 1.93 -6.14
C TYR A 71 22.25 1.74 -4.96
N ASN A 72 21.66 2.84 -4.47
CA ASN A 72 20.72 2.79 -3.34
C ASN A 72 19.45 2.02 -3.68
N PHE A 73 18.98 2.08 -4.93
CA PHE A 73 17.86 1.26 -5.37
C PHE A 73 18.21 -0.23 -5.29
N ARG A 74 19.38 -0.66 -5.77
CA ARG A 74 19.85 -2.06 -5.64
C ARG A 74 19.98 -2.47 -4.18
N LEU A 75 20.71 -1.68 -3.36
CA LEU A 75 20.94 -1.98 -1.95
C LEU A 75 19.61 -2.10 -1.16
N SER A 76 18.64 -1.23 -1.44
CA SER A 76 17.34 -1.30 -0.79
C SER A 76 16.54 -2.56 -1.20
N ASN A 77 16.65 -3.00 -2.45
CA ASN A 77 16.07 -4.28 -2.91
C ASN A 77 16.77 -5.49 -2.27
N ASP A 78 18.10 -5.47 -2.13
CA ASP A 78 18.84 -6.55 -1.47
C ASP A 78 18.43 -6.70 0.00
N ARG A 79 18.22 -5.59 0.72
CA ARG A 79 17.65 -5.58 2.07
C ARG A 79 16.29 -6.22 2.13
N VAL A 80 15.40 -5.86 1.20
CA VAL A 80 14.05 -6.42 1.09
C VAL A 80 14.10 -7.91 0.82
N ASN A 81 14.98 -8.37 -0.08
CA ASN A 81 15.16 -9.79 -0.39
C ASN A 81 15.68 -10.57 0.84
N THR A 82 16.61 -10.00 1.61
CA THR A 82 17.09 -10.60 2.87
C THR A 82 15.93 -10.81 3.86
N ILE A 83 15.07 -9.82 4.03
CA ILE A 83 13.89 -9.93 4.89
C ILE A 83 12.93 -11.02 4.37
N GLN A 84 12.65 -11.04 3.06
CA GLN A 84 11.79 -12.07 2.46
C GLN A 84 12.33 -13.47 2.73
N GLN A 85 13.62 -13.67 2.53
CA GLN A 85 14.25 -14.97 2.76
C GLN A 85 14.07 -15.42 4.20
N ILE A 86 14.36 -14.56 5.19
CA ILE A 86 14.19 -14.87 6.61
C ILE A 86 12.72 -15.18 6.95
N LEU A 87 11.76 -14.43 6.42
CA LEU A 87 10.33 -14.70 6.63
C LEU A 87 9.95 -16.10 6.13
N VAL A 88 10.38 -16.45 4.91
CA VAL A 88 10.05 -17.74 4.29
C VAL A 88 10.74 -18.91 5.00
N GLU A 89 12.01 -18.78 5.34
CA GLU A 89 12.78 -19.79 6.09
C GLU A 89 12.20 -20.07 7.49
N ASN A 90 11.52 -19.08 8.07
CA ASN A 90 10.85 -19.21 9.35
C ASN A 90 9.34 -19.55 9.23
N GLY A 91 8.94 -20.11 8.09
CA GLY A 91 7.62 -20.70 7.90
C GLY A 91 6.52 -19.71 7.50
N PHE A 92 6.86 -18.44 7.18
CA PHE A 92 5.86 -17.53 6.68
C PHE A 92 5.48 -17.86 5.23
N ASN A 93 4.19 -17.91 4.93
CA ASN A 93 3.73 -18.27 3.60
C ASN A 93 4.12 -17.21 2.55
N LYS A 94 5.00 -17.60 1.62
CA LYS A 94 5.49 -16.73 0.55
C LYS A 94 4.37 -16.08 -0.28
N SER A 95 3.23 -16.76 -0.46
CA SER A 95 2.10 -16.22 -1.22
C SER A 95 1.43 -15.02 -0.54
N LYS A 96 1.65 -14.82 0.75
CA LYS A 96 1.19 -13.67 1.51
C LYS A 96 2.19 -12.50 1.54
N ILE A 97 3.41 -12.70 1.08
CA ILE A 97 4.37 -11.61 0.91
C ILE A 97 4.14 -11.02 -0.47
N ILE A 98 3.43 -9.89 -0.54
CA ILE A 98 2.87 -9.43 -1.81
C ILE A 98 3.67 -8.26 -2.39
N ILE A 99 4.29 -7.45 -1.52
CA ILE A 99 5.13 -6.33 -1.91
C ILE A 99 6.52 -6.54 -1.38
N LEU A 100 7.47 -6.48 -2.29
CA LEU A 100 8.90 -6.47 -2.04
C LEU A 100 9.45 -5.31 -2.85
N GLU A 101 9.70 -4.17 -2.23
CA GLU A 101 10.08 -2.97 -2.97
C GLU A 101 11.19 -2.21 -2.26
N GLY A 102 12.35 -2.11 -2.91
CA GLY A 102 13.38 -1.15 -2.55
C GLY A 102 13.00 0.23 -3.04
N LYS A 103 12.92 1.19 -2.14
CA LYS A 103 12.59 2.61 -2.42
C LYS A 103 13.83 3.46 -2.74
N GLY A 104 15.02 2.88 -2.63
CA GLY A 104 16.26 3.61 -2.80
C GLY A 104 16.55 4.56 -1.64
N ARG A 105 17.20 5.67 -1.93
CA ARG A 105 17.60 6.65 -0.92
C ARG A 105 16.45 7.55 -0.47
N VAL A 106 16.45 7.87 0.82
CA VAL A 106 15.61 8.92 1.39
C VAL A 106 16.38 10.23 1.31
N VAL A 107 15.87 11.18 0.54
CA VAL A 107 16.51 12.50 0.42
C VAL A 107 16.36 13.26 1.72
N ILE A 108 17.47 13.71 2.29
CA ILE A 108 17.53 14.54 3.50
C ILE A 108 17.90 15.96 3.08
N LYS A 109 17.20 16.94 3.63
CA LYS A 109 17.63 18.34 3.59
C LYS A 109 18.41 18.60 4.88
N PRO A 110 19.74 18.77 4.82
CA PRO A 110 20.58 18.85 6.04
C PRO A 110 20.14 19.93 7.01
N ASP A 111 19.67 21.05 6.49
CA ASP A 111 19.26 22.23 7.27
C ASP A 111 17.95 22.02 8.06
N THR A 112 17.26 20.88 7.82
CA THR A 112 15.97 20.58 8.46
C THR A 112 16.05 19.48 9.52
N VAL A 113 17.24 18.92 9.78
CA VAL A 113 17.44 17.83 10.74
C VAL A 113 18.46 18.22 11.81
N GLU A 114 18.10 17.99 13.07
CA GLU A 114 18.97 18.30 14.22
C GLU A 114 20.20 17.37 14.28
N ASN A 115 20.02 16.09 13.96
CA ASN A 115 21.06 15.07 13.98
C ASN A 115 21.08 14.27 12.67
N LEU A 116 21.98 14.65 11.78
CA LEU A 116 22.12 14.02 10.49
C LEU A 116 22.57 12.55 10.58
N TYR A 117 23.46 12.23 11.52
CA TYR A 117 23.93 10.86 11.74
C TYR A 117 22.78 9.93 12.17
N GLU A 118 22.00 10.37 13.13
CA GLU A 118 20.83 9.61 13.61
C GLU A 118 19.77 9.48 12.53
N THR A 119 19.47 10.54 11.78
CA THR A 119 18.53 10.54 10.67
C THR A 119 18.94 9.55 9.58
N ARG A 120 20.24 9.53 9.21
CA ARG A 120 20.81 8.55 8.29
C ARG A 120 20.64 7.12 8.81
N SER A 121 20.91 6.91 10.10
CA SER A 121 20.74 5.60 10.73
C SER A 121 19.29 5.11 10.67
N LYS A 122 18.32 5.98 10.93
CA LYS A 122 16.88 5.69 10.82
C LYS A 122 16.42 5.45 9.38
N ASN A 123 17.10 6.02 8.39
CA ASN A 123 16.76 5.85 6.98
C ASN A 123 17.29 4.52 6.41
N ARG A 124 18.32 3.91 6.99
CA ARG A 124 18.79 2.58 6.61
C ARG A 124 17.90 1.50 7.21
N ARG A 125 16.74 1.29 6.63
CA ARG A 125 15.72 0.41 7.21
C ARG A 125 14.94 -0.38 6.18
N VAL A 126 14.27 -1.40 6.69
CA VAL A 126 13.18 -2.08 6.00
C VAL A 126 11.95 -2.04 6.92
N ASP A 127 10.84 -1.58 6.37
CA ASP A 127 9.55 -1.54 7.05
C ASP A 127 8.72 -2.77 6.66
N LEU A 128 8.23 -3.52 7.66
CA LEU A 128 7.33 -4.64 7.53
C LEU A 128 5.92 -4.19 7.91
N ILE A 129 4.97 -4.25 6.99
CA ILE A 129 3.59 -3.87 7.21
C ILE A 129 2.69 -5.08 7.05
N ALA A 130 1.99 -5.48 8.12
CA ALA A 130 0.98 -6.53 8.05
C ALA A 130 -0.39 -5.94 7.72
N VAL A 131 -0.97 -6.39 6.61
CA VAL A 131 -2.31 -6.03 6.18
C VAL A 131 -3.30 -7.04 6.75
N LYS A 132 -4.21 -6.58 7.63
CA LYS A 132 -5.24 -7.42 8.21
C LYS A 132 -6.42 -7.58 7.28
N LYS A 133 -7.03 -8.77 7.24
CA LYS A 133 -8.29 -9.00 6.56
C LYS A 133 -9.37 -8.07 7.12
N ASN A 134 -10.15 -7.46 6.22
CA ASN A 134 -11.27 -6.58 6.59
C ASN A 134 -10.93 -5.44 7.59
N SER A 135 -9.71 -4.92 7.54
CA SER A 135 -9.24 -3.89 8.48
C SER A 135 -9.82 -2.47 8.23
N PHE A 136 -10.67 -2.29 7.24
CA PHE A 136 -11.03 -0.95 6.72
C PHE A 136 -12.41 -0.44 7.14
N GLY A 137 -13.18 -1.23 7.87
CA GLY A 137 -14.54 -0.85 8.30
C GLY A 137 -15.65 -1.41 7.39
N LYS A 138 -16.90 -1.06 7.70
CA LYS A 138 -18.08 -1.58 6.99
C LYS A 138 -18.06 -1.12 5.52
N GLY A 139 -18.26 -2.08 4.60
CA GLY A 139 -18.31 -1.81 3.16
C GLY A 139 -16.94 -1.52 2.51
N ILE A 140 -15.83 -1.72 3.23
CA ILE A 140 -14.47 -1.61 2.69
C ILE A 140 -13.75 -2.93 2.93
N HIS A 141 -13.31 -3.56 1.85
CA HIS A 141 -12.69 -4.88 1.84
C HIS A 141 -11.31 -4.82 1.17
N ASN A 142 -10.49 -5.80 1.40
CA ASN A 142 -9.20 -5.98 0.70
C ASN A 142 -9.19 -7.24 -0.19
N SER A 143 -10.33 -7.88 -0.36
CA SER A 143 -10.48 -9.08 -1.18
C SER A 143 -11.85 -9.16 -1.85
N LEU A 144 -11.86 -9.61 -3.12
CA LEU A 144 -13.06 -9.95 -3.87
C LEU A 144 -13.73 -11.26 -3.42
N LYS A 145 -13.09 -12.03 -2.53
CA LYS A 145 -13.63 -13.31 -2.03
C LYS A 145 -14.71 -13.14 -0.97
N ASN A 146 -14.80 -11.96 -0.37
CA ASN A 146 -15.82 -11.65 0.63
C ASN A 146 -17.22 -11.59 0.02
N GLU A 147 -18.24 -11.68 0.86
CA GLU A 147 -19.59 -11.28 0.48
C GLU A 147 -19.61 -9.78 0.22
N LEU A 148 -19.98 -9.40 -0.99
CA LEU A 148 -19.95 -8.02 -1.46
C LEU A 148 -21.38 -7.50 -1.66
N LYS A 149 -21.52 -6.18 -1.50
CA LYS A 149 -22.76 -5.44 -1.76
C LYS A 149 -22.48 -4.31 -2.74
N VAL A 150 -23.49 -3.86 -3.46
CA VAL A 150 -23.38 -2.65 -4.28
C VAL A 150 -22.97 -1.47 -3.39
N GLY A 151 -21.99 -0.70 -3.84
CA GLY A 151 -21.38 0.39 -3.09
C GLY A 151 -20.11 0.00 -2.31
N ASP A 152 -19.86 -1.29 -2.07
CA ASP A 152 -18.64 -1.74 -1.39
C ASP A 152 -17.38 -1.36 -2.17
N LYS A 153 -16.32 -1.10 -1.43
CA LYS A 153 -14.99 -0.76 -1.96
C LYS A 153 -14.01 -1.88 -1.70
N ILE A 154 -13.28 -2.25 -2.71
CA ILE A 154 -12.19 -3.23 -2.61
C ILE A 154 -10.88 -2.46 -2.77
N LEU A 155 -10.10 -2.36 -1.72
CA LEU A 155 -8.79 -1.73 -1.77
C LEU A 155 -7.78 -2.70 -2.38
N LEU A 156 -7.16 -2.28 -3.47
CA LEU A 156 -6.13 -3.06 -4.16
C LEU A 156 -4.75 -2.67 -3.61
N GLU A 157 -4.51 -2.99 -2.34
CA GLU A 157 -3.29 -2.56 -1.61
C GLU A 157 -1.99 -3.03 -2.25
N ASN A 158 -2.06 -4.10 -3.04
CA ASN A 158 -0.90 -4.73 -3.68
C ASN A 158 -0.71 -4.29 -5.14
N ILE A 159 -1.54 -3.35 -5.61
CA ILE A 159 -1.36 -2.75 -6.92
C ILE A 159 -0.59 -1.45 -6.73
N LEU A 160 0.72 -1.57 -6.89
CA LEU A 160 1.66 -0.47 -6.73
C LEU A 160 2.12 0.06 -8.07
N PHE A 161 2.52 1.30 -8.01
CA PHE A 161 3.13 2.03 -9.11
C PHE A 161 4.39 2.73 -8.59
N ASP A 162 5.37 2.89 -9.44
CA ASP A 162 6.52 3.72 -9.12
C ASP A 162 6.09 5.17 -8.85
N LEU A 163 6.94 5.91 -8.15
CA LEU A 163 6.65 7.30 -7.79
C LEU A 163 6.37 8.14 -9.04
N GLY A 164 5.19 8.78 -9.07
CA GLY A 164 4.76 9.62 -10.19
C GLY A 164 4.49 8.86 -11.49
N SER A 165 4.43 7.53 -11.48
CA SER A 165 4.19 6.71 -12.68
C SER A 165 2.82 6.05 -12.65
N SER A 166 2.23 5.85 -13.82
CA SER A 166 1.03 5.03 -14.05
C SER A 166 1.36 3.64 -14.62
N LYS A 167 2.65 3.33 -14.80
CA LYS A 167 3.10 2.03 -15.31
C LYS A 167 2.99 0.96 -14.24
N LEU A 168 2.30 -0.14 -14.55
CA LEU A 168 2.17 -1.29 -13.64
C LEU A 168 3.51 -2.01 -13.47
N THR A 169 3.91 -2.24 -12.23
CA THR A 169 5.08 -3.06 -11.90
C THR A 169 4.82 -4.54 -12.20
N THR A 170 5.87 -5.35 -12.28
CA THR A 170 5.74 -6.81 -12.46
C THR A 170 4.98 -7.45 -11.29
N ALA A 171 5.20 -6.97 -10.07
CA ALA A 171 4.49 -7.43 -8.87
C ALA A 171 2.99 -7.11 -8.96
N SER A 172 2.65 -5.88 -9.35
CA SER A 172 1.24 -5.46 -9.56
C SER A 172 0.55 -6.29 -10.64
N LYS A 173 1.24 -6.62 -11.73
CA LYS A 173 0.68 -7.48 -12.79
C LYS A 173 0.38 -8.89 -12.27
N LYS A 174 1.26 -9.50 -11.48
CA LYS A 174 1.02 -10.81 -10.84
C LYS A 174 -0.19 -10.78 -9.89
N GLU A 175 -0.37 -9.69 -9.18
CA GLU A 175 -1.53 -9.54 -8.29
C GLU A 175 -2.83 -9.33 -9.09
N LEU A 176 -2.78 -8.52 -10.14
CA LEU A 176 -3.91 -8.37 -11.06
C LEU A 176 -4.29 -9.67 -11.77
N ASP A 177 -3.35 -10.59 -12.01
CA ASP A 177 -3.65 -11.93 -12.55
C ASP A 177 -4.50 -12.74 -11.57
N LYS A 178 -4.21 -12.69 -10.27
CA LYS A 178 -5.03 -13.36 -9.25
C LYS A 178 -6.42 -12.73 -9.16
N ILE A 179 -6.49 -11.39 -9.19
CA ILE A 179 -7.75 -10.64 -9.20
C ILE A 179 -8.57 -11.01 -10.44
N ALA A 180 -7.95 -11.07 -11.61
CA ALA A 180 -8.63 -11.47 -12.85
C ALA A 180 -9.22 -12.88 -12.76
N SER A 181 -8.50 -13.84 -12.18
CA SER A 181 -9.00 -15.21 -11.95
C SER A 181 -10.26 -15.22 -11.08
N VAL A 182 -10.30 -14.41 -10.00
CA VAL A 182 -11.50 -14.28 -9.16
C VAL A 182 -12.64 -13.60 -9.92
N LEU A 183 -12.36 -12.56 -10.71
CA LEU A 183 -13.37 -11.86 -11.51
C LEU A 183 -13.94 -12.73 -12.65
N GLN A 184 -13.17 -13.68 -13.15
CA GLN A 184 -13.63 -14.67 -14.15
C GLN A 184 -14.63 -15.66 -13.54
N SER A 185 -14.47 -16.03 -12.26
CA SER A 185 -15.45 -16.87 -11.54
C SER A 185 -16.71 -16.09 -11.13
N LYS A 186 -16.58 -14.79 -10.84
CA LYS A 186 -17.68 -13.90 -10.42
C LYS A 186 -18.15 -13.04 -11.61
N LYS A 187 -18.79 -13.64 -12.61
CA LYS A 187 -19.12 -13.01 -13.90
C LYS A 187 -20.14 -11.86 -13.82
N THR A 188 -21.00 -11.85 -12.81
CA THR A 188 -22.07 -10.86 -12.63
C THR A 188 -21.57 -9.53 -12.06
N ILE A 189 -20.45 -9.54 -11.34
CA ILE A 189 -19.93 -8.34 -10.70
C ILE A 189 -19.53 -7.29 -11.73
N GLN A 190 -20.05 -6.08 -11.58
CA GLN A 190 -19.61 -4.87 -12.27
C GLN A 190 -19.00 -3.91 -11.26
N PHE A 191 -17.99 -3.17 -11.68
CA PHE A 191 -17.24 -2.29 -10.78
C PHE A 191 -16.59 -1.12 -11.51
N GLU A 192 -16.40 -0.04 -10.75
CA GLU A 192 -15.65 1.13 -11.14
C GLU A 192 -14.22 1.04 -10.54
N ILE A 193 -13.20 1.18 -11.37
CA ILE A 193 -11.79 1.25 -10.97
C ILE A 193 -11.48 2.69 -10.63
N ARG A 194 -11.09 2.96 -9.39
CA ARG A 194 -10.81 4.30 -8.89
C ARG A 194 -9.33 4.44 -8.55
N GLY A 195 -8.66 5.39 -9.20
CA GLY A 195 -7.29 5.74 -8.88
C GLY A 195 -7.23 6.93 -7.93
N HIS A 196 -6.31 6.86 -6.97
CA HIS A 196 -6.09 7.91 -5.97
C HIS A 196 -4.61 8.29 -5.92
N VAL A 197 -4.35 9.52 -5.54
CA VAL A 197 -3.03 10.06 -5.25
C VAL A 197 -3.05 10.75 -3.90
N CYS A 198 -1.90 10.85 -3.24
CA CYS A 198 -1.71 11.70 -2.07
C CYS A 198 -0.77 12.87 -2.40
N CYS A 199 -0.58 13.72 -1.42
CA CYS A 199 0.57 14.62 -1.31
C CYS A 199 0.76 15.54 -2.52
N THR A 200 -0.36 15.93 -3.15
CA THR A 200 -0.34 16.95 -4.20
C THR A 200 -0.20 18.34 -3.57
N PRO A 201 0.49 19.31 -4.23
CA PRO A 201 0.46 20.70 -3.80
C PRO A 201 -0.98 21.21 -3.69
N GLU A 202 -1.27 22.11 -2.76
CA GLU A 202 -2.62 22.60 -2.41
C GLU A 202 -3.47 23.05 -3.61
N LEU A 203 -2.84 23.63 -4.61
CA LEU A 203 -3.51 24.10 -5.83
C LEU A 203 -4.00 22.98 -6.75
N TYR A 204 -3.61 21.73 -6.50
CA TYR A 204 -3.87 20.63 -7.43
C TYR A 204 -4.53 19.45 -6.76
N THR A 205 -5.53 18.89 -7.45
CA THR A 205 -6.24 17.69 -6.98
C THR A 205 -5.65 16.38 -7.52
N ASP A 206 -4.70 16.44 -8.47
CA ASP A 206 -4.07 15.24 -9.05
C ASP A 206 -2.58 15.48 -9.32
N GLY A 207 -1.82 14.40 -9.41
CA GLY A 207 -0.39 14.40 -9.70
C GLY A 207 -0.08 14.45 -11.21
N ILE A 208 1.16 14.83 -11.55
CA ILE A 208 1.68 14.69 -12.92
C ILE A 208 2.13 13.25 -13.12
N ASP A 209 1.64 12.63 -14.18
CA ASP A 209 2.07 11.29 -14.59
C ASP A 209 3.35 11.39 -15.43
N ARG A 210 4.39 10.67 -15.03
CA ARG A 210 5.69 10.65 -15.71
C ARG A 210 5.63 10.06 -17.12
N GLU A 211 4.66 9.19 -17.38
CA GLU A 211 4.50 8.52 -18.67
C GLU A 211 3.84 9.46 -19.69
N SER A 212 2.73 10.09 -19.33
CA SER A 212 1.98 10.98 -20.24
C SER A 212 2.37 12.44 -20.16
N LYS A 213 3.12 12.86 -19.12
CA LYS A 213 3.45 14.26 -18.79
C LYS A 213 2.24 15.13 -18.45
N GLU A 214 1.07 14.53 -18.25
CA GLU A 214 -0.19 15.21 -17.93
C GLU A 214 -0.54 15.12 -16.44
N ARG A 215 -1.26 16.13 -15.95
CA ARG A 215 -1.74 16.16 -14.57
C ARG A 215 -3.03 15.33 -14.43
N ARG A 216 -2.90 14.02 -14.56
CA ARG A 216 -3.98 13.01 -14.38
C ARG A 216 -3.46 11.65 -13.93
N LEU A 217 -2.48 11.66 -13.02
CA LEU A 217 -1.82 10.45 -12.55
C LEU A 217 -2.82 9.42 -11.99
N SER A 218 -3.80 9.88 -11.20
CA SER A 218 -4.84 9.00 -10.64
C SER A 218 -5.68 8.33 -11.72
N TRP A 219 -6.07 9.09 -12.74
CA TRP A 219 -6.84 8.60 -13.87
C TRP A 219 -6.04 7.59 -14.71
N ASN A 220 -4.78 7.90 -15.01
CA ASN A 220 -3.89 7.02 -15.78
C ASN A 220 -3.62 5.70 -15.05
N ARG A 221 -3.50 5.70 -13.70
CA ARG A 221 -3.38 4.48 -12.90
C ARG A 221 -4.64 3.61 -12.99
N ALA A 222 -5.82 4.19 -12.84
CA ALA A 222 -7.09 3.47 -13.01
C ALA A 222 -7.22 2.91 -14.43
N LYS A 223 -6.86 3.70 -15.45
CA LYS A 223 -6.84 3.30 -16.87
C LYS A 223 -5.89 2.13 -17.11
N ALA A 224 -4.68 2.14 -16.52
CA ALA A 224 -3.70 1.06 -16.67
C ALA A 224 -4.26 -0.27 -16.11
N VAL A 225 -4.92 -0.25 -14.95
CA VAL A 225 -5.59 -1.42 -14.38
C VAL A 225 -6.74 -1.91 -15.26
N PHE A 226 -7.58 -1.00 -15.78
CA PHE A 226 -8.67 -1.33 -16.68
C PHE A 226 -8.19 -2.07 -17.93
N PHE A 227 -7.16 -1.55 -18.62
CA PHE A 227 -6.63 -2.19 -19.81
C PHE A 227 -5.93 -3.51 -19.50
N TYR A 228 -5.26 -3.60 -18.35
CA TYR A 228 -4.65 -4.86 -17.93
C TYR A 228 -5.71 -5.95 -17.68
N LEU A 229 -6.76 -5.65 -16.93
CA LEU A 229 -7.85 -6.60 -16.68
C LEU A 229 -8.60 -6.96 -17.97
N SER A 230 -8.77 -6.00 -18.89
CA SER A 230 -9.35 -6.25 -20.22
C SER A 230 -8.48 -7.25 -21.03
N SER A 231 -7.15 -7.11 -20.97
CA SER A 231 -6.23 -8.07 -21.62
C SER A 231 -6.31 -9.47 -21.00
N LYS A 232 -6.78 -9.59 -19.75
CA LYS A 232 -7.04 -10.85 -19.05
C LYS A 232 -8.48 -11.35 -19.24
N LYS A 233 -9.14 -10.94 -20.33
CA LYS A 233 -10.49 -11.38 -20.72
C LYS A 233 -11.62 -10.98 -19.75
N ILE A 234 -11.43 -9.94 -18.92
CA ILE A 234 -12.53 -9.33 -18.20
C ILE A 234 -13.24 -8.36 -19.14
N SER A 235 -14.55 -8.57 -19.32
CA SER A 235 -15.36 -7.75 -20.27
C SER A 235 -15.32 -6.27 -19.90
N LYS A 236 -15.06 -5.41 -20.88
CA LYS A 236 -15.08 -3.95 -20.72
C LYS A 236 -16.45 -3.43 -20.25
N SER A 237 -17.55 -4.10 -20.60
CA SER A 237 -18.90 -3.73 -20.16
C SER A 237 -19.11 -3.89 -18.64
N ARG A 238 -18.25 -4.65 -17.96
CA ARG A 238 -18.28 -4.85 -16.51
C ARG A 238 -17.47 -3.81 -15.74
N MET A 239 -16.70 -2.99 -16.43
CA MET A 239 -15.69 -2.11 -15.84
C MET A 239 -15.85 -0.69 -16.35
N THR A 240 -15.75 0.26 -15.44
CA THR A 240 -15.48 1.66 -15.74
C THR A 240 -14.20 2.09 -14.99
N TYR A 241 -13.64 3.24 -15.29
CA TYR A 241 -12.49 3.76 -14.55
C TYR A 241 -12.56 5.26 -14.39
N GLN A 242 -12.06 5.76 -13.24
CA GLN A 242 -12.08 7.15 -12.85
C GLN A 242 -10.81 7.53 -12.07
N GLY A 243 -10.29 8.73 -12.32
CA GLY A 243 -9.31 9.37 -11.46
C GLY A 243 -10.01 10.16 -10.35
N CYS A 244 -9.71 9.84 -9.11
CA CYS A 244 -10.27 10.50 -7.92
C CYS A 244 -9.32 11.56 -7.34
N GLY A 245 -8.08 11.60 -7.82
CA GLY A 245 -7.08 12.52 -7.27
C GLY A 245 -6.88 12.30 -5.78
N ASN A 246 -6.71 13.41 -5.03
CA ASN A 246 -6.56 13.44 -3.58
C ASN A 246 -7.89 13.66 -2.81
N LYS A 247 -9.04 13.60 -3.51
CA LYS A 247 -10.35 14.00 -2.95
C LYS A 247 -10.89 13.08 -1.85
N TYR A 248 -10.42 11.83 -1.78
CA TYR A 248 -10.95 10.81 -0.87
C TYR A 248 -9.84 10.15 -0.06
N PRO A 249 -9.17 10.88 0.84
CA PRO A 249 -8.12 10.30 1.68
C PRO A 249 -8.74 9.32 2.68
N LEU A 250 -8.05 8.20 2.90
CA LEU A 250 -8.41 7.25 3.96
C LEU A 250 -7.99 7.72 5.34
N LYS A 251 -7.13 8.75 5.41
CA LYS A 251 -6.54 9.30 6.66
C LYS A 251 -5.83 8.22 7.51
N ARG A 252 -5.16 7.29 6.84
CA ARG A 252 -4.46 6.14 7.44
C ARG A 252 -3.00 6.02 6.97
N GLY A 253 -2.44 7.11 6.49
CA GLY A 253 -1.10 7.23 5.94
C GLY A 253 -1.11 7.40 4.41
N ASP A 254 -0.12 8.13 3.93
CA ASP A 254 0.00 8.53 2.52
C ASP A 254 0.09 7.34 1.56
N ASP A 255 0.69 6.24 2.02
CA ASP A 255 0.83 5.03 1.20
C ASP A 255 -0.52 4.40 0.84
N LEU A 256 -1.50 4.47 1.77
CA LEU A 256 -2.86 3.99 1.51
C LEU A 256 -3.68 4.97 0.68
N ASP A 257 -3.30 6.23 0.69
CA ASP A 257 -3.94 7.24 -0.13
C ASP A 257 -3.43 7.22 -1.57
N ARG A 258 -2.24 6.62 -1.82
CA ARG A 258 -1.72 6.29 -3.17
C ARG A 258 -2.20 4.90 -3.61
N ARG A 259 -3.45 4.76 -3.94
CA ARG A 259 -4.08 3.45 -4.19
C ARG A 259 -4.89 3.40 -5.48
N VAL A 260 -5.20 2.18 -5.87
CA VAL A 260 -6.33 1.88 -6.75
C VAL A 260 -7.33 1.05 -5.95
N GLU A 261 -8.61 1.34 -6.09
CA GLU A 261 -9.71 0.60 -5.48
C GLU A 261 -10.77 0.23 -6.52
N PHE A 262 -11.52 -0.85 -6.26
CA PHE A 262 -12.76 -1.10 -6.98
C PHE A 262 -13.94 -0.65 -6.13
N LYS A 263 -14.90 0.03 -6.75
CA LYS A 263 -16.22 0.27 -6.18
C LYS A 263 -17.21 -0.64 -6.89
N ILE A 264 -17.89 -1.51 -6.15
CA ILE A 264 -18.88 -2.44 -6.71
C ILE A 264 -20.10 -1.65 -7.15
N THR A 265 -20.49 -1.80 -8.43
CA THR A 265 -21.63 -1.09 -9.02
C THR A 265 -22.81 -2.00 -9.30
N LYS A 266 -22.56 -3.33 -9.47
CA LYS A 266 -23.58 -4.37 -9.63
C LYS A 266 -23.03 -5.72 -9.16
N ILE A 267 -23.92 -6.61 -8.70
CA ILE A 267 -23.60 -7.99 -8.28
C ILE A 267 -24.44 -8.97 -9.11
#